data_876c9c4312f5a2919e602552d0097fd0
#
_entry.id   876c9c4312f5a2919e602552d0097fd0
#
_cell.length_a   1.000
_cell.length_b   1.000
_cell.length_c   1.000
_cell.angle_alpha   90.00
_cell.angle_beta   90.00
_cell.angle_gamma   90.00
#
_symmetry.space_group_name_H-M   'P 1'
#
loop_
_entity.id
_entity.type
_entity.pdbx_description
1 polymer ?
#
loop_
_entity_poly.entity_id
_entity_poly.type
_entity_poly.pdbx_seq_one_letter_code
_entity_poly.pdbx_strand_id
1 'polypeptide(L)'
;MRIDPAIAKLVADPAPLFGAGEAVRGWSEDPAVAPLLAELGRYGSGTALSECPGLSGLIAAGAEGAGFARRAAGVAAQHLRAEPLALWPWRHFSNGVLHSVTIAADGDASLSLAVVDGAPWFAARDPLVPDLAAFQPGTLHAVVVGGTASGRIMRNRSDDPARAQIESQPIAFAPGTAFTIAGEREALALDAIGGLLMTLRLYRRPAGNVPARQYDVASGMLVHQAAGEQSDSRAELMMALLRAMERSDAAPALAALARSGAPPARWQALRECLALDSAAGFVALVEVAGQADDPLCAPARQLVETLAAQHRALARMREELLCRV
;
A
#
# COMPACT_ATOMS: atom_id res chain seq x y z
N MET A 1 16.16 14.80 -34.65
CA MET A 1 14.93 14.43 -33.90
C MET A 1 13.96 15.60 -34.05
N ARG A 2 12.80 15.43 -34.69
CA ARG A 2 11.79 16.49 -34.77
C ARG A 2 11.01 16.47 -33.46
N ILE A 3 11.02 17.59 -32.73
CA ILE A 3 10.18 17.77 -31.56
C ILE A 3 8.75 17.98 -32.06
N ASP A 4 7.77 17.27 -31.44
CA ASP A 4 6.36 17.45 -31.74
C ASP A 4 5.98 18.93 -31.51
N PRO A 5 5.26 19.57 -32.46
CA PRO A 5 4.87 20.98 -32.30
C PRO A 5 4.09 21.30 -31.02
N ALA A 6 3.29 20.34 -30.52
CA ALA A 6 2.56 20.48 -29.26
C ALA A 6 3.52 20.55 -28.08
N ILE A 7 4.56 19.70 -28.06
CA ILE A 7 5.60 19.73 -27.03
C ILE A 7 6.42 21.02 -27.12
N ALA A 8 6.78 21.46 -28.33
CA ALA A 8 7.51 22.73 -28.50
C ALA A 8 6.70 23.93 -27.95
N LYS A 9 5.39 23.94 -28.17
CA LYS A 9 4.49 25.00 -27.64
C LYS A 9 4.44 24.95 -26.10
N LEU A 10 4.37 23.77 -25.48
CA LEU A 10 4.37 23.61 -24.02
C LEU A 10 5.71 23.99 -23.38
N VAL A 11 6.82 23.77 -24.06
CA VAL A 11 8.14 24.23 -23.59
C VAL A 11 8.21 25.77 -23.59
N ALA A 12 7.58 26.41 -24.56
CA ALA A 12 7.52 27.88 -24.65
C ALA A 12 6.52 28.48 -23.63
N ASP A 13 5.40 27.81 -23.38
CA ASP A 13 4.39 28.23 -22.41
C ASP A 13 3.86 26.98 -21.65
N PRO A 14 4.37 26.72 -20.42
CA PRO A 14 3.94 25.56 -19.62
C PRO A 14 2.61 25.78 -18.88
N ALA A 15 1.99 26.95 -18.92
CA ALA A 15 0.74 27.26 -18.21
C ALA A 15 -0.39 26.24 -18.46
N PRO A 16 -0.61 25.73 -19.69
CA PRO A 16 -1.64 24.71 -19.96
C PRO A 16 -1.45 23.40 -19.20
N LEU A 17 -0.19 23.05 -18.82
CA LEU A 17 0.05 21.86 -18.02
C LEU A 17 -0.62 21.92 -16.65
N PHE A 18 -0.81 23.11 -16.08
CA PHE A 18 -1.31 23.33 -14.73
C PHE A 18 -2.76 23.79 -14.67
N GLY A 19 -3.41 24.03 -15.81
CA GLY A 19 -4.80 24.48 -15.89
C GLY A 19 -5.84 23.54 -15.27
N ALA A 20 -5.50 22.24 -15.16
CA ALA A 20 -6.36 21.25 -14.51
C ALA A 20 -6.67 21.53 -13.02
N GLY A 21 -5.83 22.32 -12.34
CA GLY A 21 -6.05 22.73 -10.96
C GLY A 21 -7.32 23.57 -10.76
N GLU A 22 -7.66 24.42 -11.72
CA GLU A 22 -8.90 25.22 -11.68
C GLU A 22 -10.14 24.36 -11.89
N ALA A 23 -10.08 23.40 -12.82
CA ALA A 23 -11.18 22.45 -13.06
C ALA A 23 -11.47 21.61 -11.82
N VAL A 24 -10.43 21.13 -11.12
CA VAL A 24 -10.57 20.36 -9.87
C VAL A 24 -11.08 21.25 -8.73
N ARG A 25 -10.63 22.50 -8.64
CA ARG A 25 -11.15 23.44 -7.64
C ARG A 25 -12.64 23.69 -7.85
N GLY A 26 -13.05 24.05 -9.08
CA GLY A 26 -14.46 24.26 -9.40
C GLY A 26 -15.32 23.02 -9.12
N TRP A 27 -14.78 21.82 -9.38
CA TRP A 27 -15.47 20.58 -9.01
C TRP A 27 -15.57 20.40 -7.50
N SER A 28 -14.53 20.76 -6.74
CA SER A 28 -14.52 20.64 -5.28
C SER A 28 -15.47 21.65 -4.60
N GLU A 29 -15.72 22.80 -5.23
CA GLU A 29 -16.61 23.86 -4.77
C GLU A 29 -18.07 23.63 -5.21
N ASP A 30 -18.33 22.62 -6.07
CA ASP A 30 -19.67 22.27 -6.52
C ASP A 30 -20.57 21.97 -5.30
N PRO A 31 -21.79 22.57 -5.23
CA PRO A 31 -22.71 22.34 -4.10
C PRO A 31 -23.09 20.87 -3.85
N ALA A 32 -22.96 20.00 -4.83
CA ALA A 32 -23.18 18.57 -4.69
C ALA A 32 -21.92 17.81 -4.21
N VAL A 33 -20.75 18.43 -4.23
CA VAL A 33 -19.45 17.80 -3.91
C VAL A 33 -18.89 18.33 -2.60
N ALA A 34 -18.91 19.65 -2.39
CA ALA A 34 -18.31 20.29 -1.21
C ALA A 34 -18.79 19.69 0.14
N PRO A 35 -20.08 19.35 0.36
CA PRO A 35 -20.53 18.70 1.57
C PRO A 35 -19.91 17.31 1.77
N LEU A 36 -19.72 16.54 0.69
CA LEU A 36 -19.11 15.21 0.73
C LEU A 36 -17.63 15.28 1.11
N LEU A 37 -16.91 16.29 0.62
CA LEU A 37 -15.51 16.52 0.99
C LEU A 37 -15.39 16.94 2.46
N ALA A 38 -16.31 17.76 2.97
CA ALA A 38 -16.35 18.10 4.39
C ALA A 38 -16.64 16.86 5.27
N GLU A 39 -17.53 15.96 4.84
CA GLU A 39 -17.76 14.68 5.50
C GLU A 39 -16.53 13.78 5.45
N LEU A 40 -15.79 13.78 4.33
CA LEU A 40 -14.55 13.01 4.20
C LEU A 40 -13.52 13.43 5.25
N GLY A 41 -13.36 14.73 5.51
CA GLY A 41 -12.48 15.24 6.56
C GLY A 41 -12.92 14.79 7.96
N ARG A 42 -14.22 14.85 8.28
CA ARG A 42 -14.76 14.34 9.56
C ARG A 42 -14.51 12.84 9.70
N TYR A 43 -14.81 12.06 8.66
CA TYR A 43 -14.58 10.62 8.64
C TYR A 43 -13.09 10.30 8.80
N GLY A 44 -12.20 11.05 8.13
CA GLY A 44 -10.75 10.91 8.25
C GLY A 44 -10.19 11.27 9.62
N SER A 45 -10.89 12.14 10.36
CA SER A 45 -10.56 12.53 11.74
C SER A 45 -11.15 11.59 12.80
N GLY A 46 -11.83 10.50 12.41
CA GLY A 46 -12.32 9.48 13.32
C GLY A 46 -13.84 9.42 13.51
N THR A 47 -14.61 10.35 12.95
CA THR A 47 -16.08 10.31 12.98
C THR A 47 -16.59 8.99 12.35
N ALA A 48 -17.65 8.42 12.91
CA ALA A 48 -18.24 7.20 12.36
C ALA A 48 -18.90 7.46 10.99
N LEU A 49 -18.85 6.47 10.08
CA LEU A 49 -19.46 6.60 8.75
C LEU A 49 -20.97 6.84 8.83
N SER A 50 -21.65 6.27 9.83
CA SER A 50 -23.08 6.49 10.09
C SER A 50 -23.44 7.97 10.39
N GLU A 51 -22.46 8.77 10.80
CA GLU A 51 -22.60 10.21 11.05
C GLU A 51 -22.20 11.08 9.85
N CYS A 52 -21.87 10.43 8.72
CA CYS A 52 -21.51 11.02 7.44
C CYS A 52 -22.49 10.54 6.35
N PRO A 53 -23.76 11.03 6.36
CA PRO A 53 -24.83 10.47 5.52
C PRO A 53 -24.55 10.57 4.02
N GLY A 54 -23.91 11.63 3.56
CA GLY A 54 -23.50 11.78 2.15
C GLY A 54 -22.49 10.73 1.73
N LEU A 55 -21.42 10.51 2.50
CA LEU A 55 -20.45 9.44 2.22
C LEU A 55 -21.09 8.06 2.33
N SER A 56 -21.92 7.85 3.36
CA SER A 56 -22.65 6.59 3.54
C SER A 56 -23.54 6.29 2.34
N GLY A 57 -24.26 7.28 1.82
CA GLY A 57 -25.06 7.16 0.61
C GLY A 57 -24.25 6.81 -0.63
N LEU A 58 -23.07 7.43 -0.82
CA LEU A 58 -22.21 7.16 -1.97
C LEU A 58 -21.73 5.71 -2.07
N ILE A 59 -21.46 5.09 -0.93
CA ILE A 59 -20.91 3.72 -0.88
C ILE A 59 -21.96 2.68 -0.52
N ALA A 60 -23.20 3.08 -0.27
CA ALA A 60 -24.31 2.17 -0.12
C ALA A 60 -24.68 1.48 -1.45
N ALA A 61 -25.42 0.39 -1.36
CA ALA A 61 -25.97 -0.25 -2.54
C ALA A 61 -26.89 0.72 -3.29
N GLY A 62 -26.71 0.82 -4.62
CA GLY A 62 -27.56 1.68 -5.45
C GLY A 62 -26.80 2.46 -6.52
N ALA A 63 -27.44 3.50 -7.03
CA ALA A 63 -26.96 4.26 -8.19
C ALA A 63 -26.17 5.53 -7.85
N GLU A 64 -26.17 5.99 -6.60
CA GLU A 64 -25.56 7.28 -6.20
C GLU A 64 -24.06 7.29 -6.42
N GLY A 65 -23.36 6.23 -5.98
CA GLY A 65 -21.92 6.07 -6.19
C GLY A 65 -21.55 6.06 -7.68
N ALA A 66 -22.35 5.41 -8.53
CA ALA A 66 -22.13 5.41 -9.97
C ALA A 66 -22.36 6.79 -10.59
N GLY A 67 -23.35 7.54 -10.10
CA GLY A 67 -23.60 8.92 -10.50
C GLY A 67 -22.42 9.84 -10.14
N PHE A 68 -21.94 9.75 -8.92
CA PHE A 68 -20.76 10.50 -8.46
C PHE A 68 -19.50 10.16 -9.28
N ALA A 69 -19.19 8.87 -9.43
CA ALA A 69 -18.04 8.40 -10.19
C ALA A 69 -18.05 8.91 -11.65
N ARG A 70 -19.24 8.89 -12.28
CA ARG A 70 -19.43 9.39 -13.65
C ARG A 70 -19.20 10.89 -13.74
N ARG A 71 -19.70 11.70 -12.77
CA ARG A 71 -19.45 13.14 -12.74
C ARG A 71 -17.96 13.44 -12.56
N ALA A 72 -17.30 12.79 -11.61
CA ALA A 72 -15.86 12.97 -11.37
C ALA A 72 -15.02 12.62 -12.61
N ALA A 73 -15.29 11.46 -13.22
CA ALA A 73 -14.62 11.06 -14.46
C ALA A 73 -14.94 12.01 -15.63
N GLY A 74 -16.17 12.56 -15.68
CA GLY A 74 -16.60 13.52 -16.70
C GLY A 74 -15.80 14.81 -16.68
N VAL A 75 -15.54 15.38 -15.49
CA VAL A 75 -14.72 16.59 -15.32
C VAL A 75 -13.30 16.36 -15.85
N ALA A 76 -12.67 15.24 -15.45
CA ALA A 76 -11.33 14.89 -15.92
C ALA A 76 -11.30 14.68 -17.45
N ALA A 77 -12.27 13.91 -17.99
CA ALA A 77 -12.34 13.63 -19.41
C ALA A 77 -12.60 14.87 -20.26
N GLN A 78 -13.43 15.79 -19.79
CA GLN A 78 -13.72 17.04 -20.49
C GLN A 78 -12.46 17.90 -20.57
N HIS A 79 -11.75 18.08 -19.47
CA HIS A 79 -10.53 18.88 -19.43
C HIS A 79 -9.41 18.25 -20.29
N LEU A 80 -9.14 16.96 -20.14
CA LEU A 80 -8.09 16.25 -20.89
C LEU A 80 -8.37 16.12 -22.39
N ARG A 81 -9.63 16.24 -22.83
CA ARG A 81 -9.94 16.35 -24.26
C ARG A 81 -9.57 17.72 -24.83
N ALA A 82 -9.74 18.78 -24.04
CA ALA A 82 -9.38 20.14 -24.44
C ALA A 82 -7.83 20.34 -24.36
N GLU A 83 -7.22 19.80 -23.32
CA GLU A 83 -5.79 19.92 -23.02
C GLU A 83 -5.18 18.52 -22.75
N PRO A 84 -4.87 17.74 -23.81
CA PRO A 84 -4.44 16.35 -23.67
C PRO A 84 -3.12 16.15 -22.90
N LEU A 85 -2.31 17.19 -22.79
CA LEU A 85 -1.02 17.17 -22.10
C LEU A 85 -1.08 17.79 -20.69
N ALA A 86 -2.27 18.22 -20.24
CA ALA A 86 -2.45 18.76 -18.89
C ALA A 86 -2.11 17.71 -17.81
N LEU A 87 -1.43 18.16 -16.77
CA LEU A 87 -1.14 17.35 -15.59
C LEU A 87 -2.38 17.34 -14.70
N TRP A 88 -3.09 16.21 -14.70
CA TRP A 88 -4.26 16.05 -13.84
C TRP A 88 -3.83 15.92 -12.38
N PRO A 89 -4.34 16.74 -11.43
CA PRO A 89 -3.80 16.83 -10.08
C PRO A 89 -4.20 15.68 -9.15
N TRP A 90 -5.18 14.86 -9.54
CA TRP A 90 -5.55 13.69 -8.75
C TRP A 90 -4.45 12.64 -8.78
N ARG A 91 -4.11 12.10 -7.60
CA ARG A 91 -3.12 11.02 -7.54
C ARG A 91 -3.65 9.80 -8.29
N HIS A 92 -2.83 9.25 -9.13
CA HIS A 92 -3.14 8.03 -9.86
C HIS A 92 -2.11 6.94 -9.56
N PHE A 93 -2.56 5.70 -9.62
CA PHE A 93 -1.73 4.50 -9.54
C PHE A 93 -2.11 3.56 -10.67
N SER A 94 -1.13 2.90 -11.26
CA SER A 94 -1.32 1.87 -12.28
C SER A 94 -0.19 0.86 -12.20
N ASN A 95 -0.53 -0.43 -12.21
CA ASN A 95 0.43 -1.54 -12.31
C ASN A 95 0.13 -2.46 -13.51
N GLY A 96 -0.68 -1.96 -14.47
CA GLY A 96 -1.10 -2.72 -15.65
C GLY A 96 -2.35 -3.57 -15.44
N VAL A 97 -2.69 -3.90 -14.18
CA VAL A 97 -3.88 -4.69 -13.81
C VAL A 97 -4.89 -3.82 -13.05
N LEU A 98 -4.41 -3.16 -12.03
CA LEU A 98 -5.17 -2.24 -11.19
C LEU A 98 -4.80 -0.81 -11.55
N HIS A 99 -5.81 -0.03 -11.85
CA HIS A 99 -5.72 1.40 -12.06
C HIS A 99 -6.57 2.11 -11.02
N SER A 100 -6.06 3.13 -10.36
CA SER A 100 -6.85 3.90 -9.40
C SER A 100 -6.54 5.38 -9.47
N VAL A 101 -7.56 6.18 -9.19
CA VAL A 101 -7.46 7.63 -9.08
C VAL A 101 -8.03 8.05 -7.74
N THR A 102 -7.21 8.70 -6.91
CA THR A 102 -7.66 9.29 -5.64
C THR A 102 -8.28 10.65 -5.93
N ILE A 103 -9.60 10.71 -5.83
CA ILE A 103 -10.41 11.89 -6.13
C ILE A 103 -10.26 12.94 -5.01
N ALA A 104 -10.26 12.46 -3.76
CA ALA A 104 -10.06 13.29 -2.58
C ALA A 104 -9.40 12.50 -1.46
N ALA A 105 -8.64 13.19 -0.60
CA ALA A 105 -8.07 12.62 0.62
C ALA A 105 -8.02 13.71 1.69
N ASP A 106 -8.45 13.37 2.91
CA ASP A 106 -8.38 14.26 4.06
C ASP A 106 -8.18 13.43 5.34
N GLY A 107 -7.21 13.83 6.16
CA GLY A 107 -6.78 13.05 7.32
C GLY A 107 -6.39 11.63 6.94
N ASP A 108 -6.98 10.65 7.61
CA ASP A 108 -6.76 9.23 7.34
C ASP A 108 -7.72 8.62 6.31
N ALA A 109 -8.62 9.41 5.73
CA ALA A 109 -9.58 8.94 4.75
C ALA A 109 -9.21 9.35 3.32
N SER A 110 -9.62 8.51 2.37
CA SER A 110 -9.53 8.79 0.94
C SER A 110 -10.73 8.23 0.18
N LEU A 111 -11.16 8.98 -0.83
CA LEU A 111 -12.18 8.58 -1.80
C LEU A 111 -11.52 8.37 -3.15
N SER A 112 -11.66 7.20 -3.73
CA SER A 112 -10.98 6.83 -4.97
C SER A 112 -11.89 6.05 -5.91
N LEU A 113 -11.63 6.16 -7.21
CA LEU A 113 -12.17 5.30 -8.24
C LEU A 113 -11.10 4.30 -8.63
N ALA A 114 -11.43 3.01 -8.63
CA ALA A 114 -10.50 1.96 -9.01
C ALA A 114 -11.10 1.09 -10.11
N VAL A 115 -10.25 0.69 -11.04
CA VAL A 115 -10.57 -0.19 -12.17
C VAL A 115 -9.61 -1.36 -12.16
N VAL A 116 -10.14 -2.57 -12.20
CA VAL A 116 -9.36 -3.78 -12.43
C VAL A 116 -9.65 -4.26 -13.84
N ASP A 117 -8.60 -4.38 -14.66
CA ASP A 117 -8.71 -4.92 -16.01
C ASP A 117 -8.58 -6.45 -15.97
N GLY A 118 -9.62 -7.12 -16.42
CA GLY A 118 -9.71 -8.58 -16.41
C GLY A 118 -8.73 -9.26 -17.35
N ALA A 119 -8.40 -8.66 -18.48
CA ALA A 119 -7.50 -9.28 -19.46
C ALA A 119 -6.04 -9.37 -18.94
N PRO A 120 -5.38 -8.28 -18.53
CA PRO A 120 -4.04 -8.38 -17.93
C PRO A 120 -4.07 -9.08 -16.56
N TRP A 121 -5.17 -8.95 -15.79
CA TRP A 121 -5.33 -9.68 -14.54
C TRP A 121 -5.29 -11.20 -14.74
N PHE A 122 -6.03 -11.71 -15.75
CA PHE A 122 -6.03 -13.13 -16.08
C PHE A 122 -4.65 -13.59 -16.60
N ALA A 123 -4.01 -12.78 -17.45
CA ALA A 123 -2.70 -13.08 -18.00
C ALA A 123 -1.58 -13.08 -16.92
N ALA A 124 -1.73 -12.29 -15.86
CA ALA A 124 -0.78 -12.22 -14.75
C ALA A 124 -0.94 -13.36 -13.73
N ARG A 125 -2.02 -14.15 -13.81
CA ARG A 125 -2.21 -15.30 -12.91
C ARG A 125 -1.34 -16.47 -13.32
N ASP A 126 -0.42 -16.84 -12.44
CA ASP A 126 0.35 -18.07 -12.56
C ASP A 126 -0.28 -19.12 -11.62
N PRO A 127 -0.80 -20.25 -12.16
CA PRO A 127 -1.38 -21.31 -11.33
C PRO A 127 -0.36 -22.00 -10.42
N LEU A 128 0.93 -21.79 -10.63
CA LEU A 128 2.00 -22.30 -9.78
C LEU A 128 2.32 -21.39 -8.59
N VAL A 129 1.82 -20.15 -8.61
CA VAL A 129 1.98 -19.22 -7.47
C VAL A 129 0.93 -19.56 -6.43
N PRO A 130 1.31 -19.72 -5.15
CA PRO A 130 0.37 -19.97 -4.06
C PRO A 130 -0.74 -18.92 -4.00
N ASP A 131 -1.96 -19.35 -3.66
CA ASP A 131 -3.07 -18.44 -3.37
C ASP A 131 -2.77 -17.68 -2.08
N LEU A 132 -2.66 -16.36 -2.18
CA LEU A 132 -2.22 -15.51 -1.08
C LEU A 132 -3.36 -14.60 -0.61
N ALA A 133 -3.58 -14.55 0.70
CA ALA A 133 -4.50 -13.63 1.35
C ALA A 133 -3.75 -12.40 1.87
N ALA A 134 -4.03 -11.22 1.29
CA ALA A 134 -3.40 -9.96 1.67
C ALA A 134 -4.34 -9.14 2.57
N PHE A 135 -4.01 -9.08 3.86
CA PHE A 135 -4.72 -8.30 4.87
C PHE A 135 -4.10 -6.91 4.96
N GLN A 136 -4.84 -5.91 4.44
CA GLN A 136 -4.42 -4.51 4.39
C GLN A 136 -5.11 -3.75 5.52
N PRO A 137 -4.39 -3.29 6.56
CA PRO A 137 -5.01 -2.61 7.70
C PRO A 137 -5.86 -1.42 7.29
N GLY A 138 -6.87 -1.11 8.08
CA GLY A 138 -7.85 -0.07 7.81
C GLY A 138 -9.19 -0.63 7.34
N THR A 139 -10.11 0.26 7.02
CA THR A 139 -11.46 -0.11 6.59
C THR A 139 -11.68 0.39 5.17
N LEU A 140 -12.03 -0.52 4.29
CA LEU A 140 -12.45 -0.24 2.93
C LEU A 140 -13.97 -0.43 2.82
N HIS A 141 -14.68 0.63 2.47
CA HIS A 141 -16.07 0.56 1.99
C HIS A 141 -16.04 0.78 0.49
N ALA A 142 -16.75 -0.03 -0.26
CA ALA A 142 -16.77 0.09 -1.71
C ALA A 142 -18.12 -0.26 -2.30
N VAL A 143 -18.43 0.36 -3.44
CA VAL A 143 -19.57 0.02 -4.28
C VAL A 143 -19.10 -0.21 -5.70
N VAL A 144 -19.62 -1.25 -6.34
CA VAL A 144 -19.38 -1.52 -7.76
C VAL A 144 -20.15 -0.50 -8.59
N VAL A 145 -19.44 0.30 -9.38
CA VAL A 145 -20.01 1.33 -10.25
C VAL A 145 -20.11 0.88 -11.72
N GLY A 146 -19.42 -0.22 -12.06
CA GLY A 146 -19.49 -0.81 -13.40
C GLY A 146 -18.75 -2.14 -13.48
N GLY A 147 -19.13 -2.96 -14.44
CA GLY A 147 -18.55 -4.29 -14.66
C GLY A 147 -19.08 -5.35 -13.72
N THR A 148 -18.57 -6.57 -13.88
CA THR A 148 -18.94 -7.74 -13.06
C THR A 148 -17.70 -8.54 -12.70
N ALA A 149 -17.74 -9.18 -11.54
CA ALA A 149 -16.69 -10.10 -11.10
C ALA A 149 -17.27 -11.14 -10.11
N SER A 150 -16.53 -12.20 -9.88
CA SER A 150 -16.70 -13.08 -8.74
C SER A 150 -15.42 -13.11 -7.90
N GLY A 151 -15.57 -13.39 -6.62
CA GLY A 151 -14.44 -13.43 -5.70
C GLY A 151 -14.81 -14.04 -4.36
N ARG A 152 -13.91 -13.89 -3.41
CA ARG A 152 -14.07 -14.38 -2.04
C ARG A 152 -13.66 -13.31 -1.05
N ILE A 153 -14.46 -13.14 0.01
CA ILE A 153 -14.02 -12.44 1.22
C ILE A 153 -13.40 -13.49 2.12
N MET A 154 -12.13 -13.32 2.44
CA MET A 154 -11.36 -14.19 3.30
C MET A 154 -11.27 -13.58 4.70
N ARG A 155 -11.59 -14.34 5.75
CA ARG A 155 -11.54 -13.89 7.14
C ARG A 155 -10.50 -14.67 7.91
N ASN A 156 -9.58 -13.95 8.56
CA ASN A 156 -8.64 -14.58 9.48
C ASN A 156 -9.26 -14.67 10.88
N ARG A 157 -9.40 -15.92 11.39
CA ARG A 157 -9.94 -16.23 12.72
C ARG A 157 -8.86 -16.38 13.78
N SER A 158 -7.59 -16.40 13.38
CA SER A 158 -6.45 -16.53 14.29
C SER A 158 -6.01 -15.17 14.84
N ASP A 159 -5.58 -15.16 16.10
CA ASP A 159 -4.87 -14.02 16.70
C ASP A 159 -3.34 -14.15 16.60
N ASP A 160 -2.85 -15.32 16.17
CA ASP A 160 -1.41 -15.53 15.94
C ASP A 160 -0.95 -14.78 14.69
N PRO A 161 -0.04 -13.79 14.82
CA PRO A 161 0.45 -13.04 13.67
C PRO A 161 1.30 -13.87 12.71
N ALA A 162 1.84 -15.01 13.13
CA ALA A 162 2.64 -15.89 12.29
C ALA A 162 1.79 -16.90 11.50
N ARG A 163 0.53 -17.13 11.92
CA ARG A 163 -0.31 -18.15 11.31
C ARG A 163 -1.78 -17.76 11.27
N ALA A 164 -2.32 -17.60 10.08
CA ALA A 164 -3.73 -17.34 9.85
C ALA A 164 -4.57 -18.63 9.83
N GLN A 165 -5.84 -18.51 10.26
CA GLN A 165 -6.91 -19.47 10.01
C GLN A 165 -7.92 -18.80 9.07
N ILE A 166 -7.86 -19.13 7.77
CA ILE A 166 -8.57 -18.42 6.74
C ILE A 166 -9.88 -19.15 6.40
N GLU A 167 -11.00 -18.46 6.62
CA GLU A 167 -12.32 -18.86 6.13
C GLU A 167 -12.66 -18.03 4.91
N SER A 168 -13.17 -18.64 3.85
CA SER A 168 -13.53 -17.96 2.59
C SER A 168 -15.02 -17.98 2.36
N GLN A 169 -15.60 -16.83 2.06
CA GLN A 169 -17.01 -16.68 1.68
C GLN A 169 -17.09 -16.13 0.25
N PRO A 170 -17.79 -16.81 -0.68
CA PRO A 170 -17.93 -16.32 -2.04
C PRO A 170 -18.75 -15.04 -2.09
N ILE A 171 -18.41 -14.14 -3.03
CA ILE A 171 -19.12 -12.90 -3.33
C ILE A 171 -19.19 -12.69 -4.84
N ALA A 172 -20.34 -12.24 -5.32
CA ALA A 172 -20.52 -11.79 -6.68
C ALA A 172 -20.62 -10.26 -6.74
N PHE A 173 -19.96 -9.67 -7.71
CA PHE A 173 -19.92 -8.23 -7.92
C PHE A 173 -20.69 -7.86 -9.18
N ALA A 174 -21.67 -6.99 -9.03
CA ALA A 174 -22.44 -6.37 -10.11
C ALA A 174 -22.63 -4.88 -9.77
N PRO A 175 -22.96 -4.03 -10.75
CA PRO A 175 -23.25 -2.61 -10.49
C PRO A 175 -24.26 -2.43 -9.35
N GLY A 176 -23.91 -1.59 -8.37
CA GLY A 176 -24.69 -1.37 -7.15
C GLY A 176 -24.38 -2.33 -6.00
N THR A 177 -23.56 -3.36 -6.18
CA THR A 177 -23.10 -4.19 -5.07
C THR A 177 -22.18 -3.39 -4.14
N ALA A 178 -22.59 -3.21 -2.89
CA ALA A 178 -21.77 -2.60 -1.83
C ALA A 178 -21.14 -3.67 -0.96
N PHE A 179 -19.91 -3.43 -0.51
CA PHE A 179 -19.19 -4.32 0.38
C PHE A 179 -18.23 -3.55 1.29
N THR A 180 -17.90 -4.14 2.43
CA THR A 180 -16.94 -3.60 3.39
C THR A 180 -15.88 -4.65 3.68
N ILE A 181 -14.63 -4.24 3.79
CA ILE A 181 -13.49 -5.06 4.19
C ILE A 181 -12.86 -4.42 5.43
N ALA A 182 -12.92 -5.10 6.55
CA ALA A 182 -12.17 -4.77 7.76
C ALA A 182 -10.77 -5.37 7.63
N GLY A 183 -9.84 -4.60 7.04
CA GLY A 183 -8.62 -5.13 6.41
C GLY A 183 -7.63 -5.82 7.33
N GLU A 184 -7.72 -5.65 8.66
CA GLU A 184 -6.90 -6.41 9.61
C GLU A 184 -7.32 -7.89 9.69
N ARG A 185 -8.61 -8.16 9.49
CA ARG A 185 -9.24 -9.48 9.63
C ARG A 185 -9.85 -10.00 8.34
N GLU A 186 -10.02 -9.12 7.35
CA GLU A 186 -10.67 -9.48 6.10
C GLU A 186 -9.78 -9.08 4.91
N ALA A 187 -9.77 -9.93 3.90
CA ALA A 187 -9.11 -9.72 2.63
C ALA A 187 -10.07 -10.05 1.48
N LEU A 188 -9.91 -9.39 0.35
CA LEU A 188 -10.66 -9.65 -0.86
C LEU A 188 -9.76 -10.32 -1.89
N ALA A 189 -10.18 -11.48 -2.40
CA ALA A 189 -9.61 -12.11 -3.57
C ALA A 189 -10.65 -12.10 -4.70
N LEU A 190 -10.21 -11.72 -5.90
CA LEU A 190 -11.02 -11.83 -7.12
C LEU A 190 -10.72 -13.19 -7.77
N ASP A 191 -11.75 -13.91 -8.19
CA ASP A 191 -11.63 -15.21 -8.86
C ASP A 191 -11.81 -15.07 -10.36
N ALA A 192 -12.75 -14.21 -10.82
CA ALA A 192 -12.98 -13.91 -12.21
C ALA A 192 -13.46 -12.47 -12.40
N ILE A 193 -13.14 -11.87 -13.54
CA ILE A 193 -13.54 -10.50 -13.91
C ILE A 193 -14.13 -10.53 -15.32
N GLY A 194 -15.36 -10.04 -15.48
CA GLY A 194 -16.04 -9.91 -16.77
C GLY A 194 -15.66 -8.62 -17.49
N GLY A 195 -14.44 -8.59 -18.07
CA GLY A 195 -13.90 -7.40 -18.73
C GLY A 195 -13.27 -6.43 -17.74
N LEU A 196 -13.96 -5.36 -17.36
CA LEU A 196 -13.49 -4.38 -16.37
C LEU A 196 -14.36 -4.45 -15.11
N LEU A 197 -13.74 -4.35 -13.94
CA LEU A 197 -14.45 -4.13 -12.67
C LEU A 197 -14.11 -2.72 -12.17
N MET A 198 -15.12 -1.87 -12.07
CA MET A 198 -14.98 -0.50 -11.56
C MET A 198 -15.65 -0.36 -10.20
N THR A 199 -14.92 0.20 -9.23
CA THR A 199 -15.41 0.41 -7.85
C THR A 199 -15.14 1.84 -7.40
N LEU A 200 -16.14 2.48 -6.76
CA LEU A 200 -15.91 3.66 -5.93
C LEU A 200 -15.55 3.17 -4.54
N ARG A 201 -14.46 3.67 -3.98
CA ARG A 201 -13.84 3.20 -2.75
C ARG A 201 -13.68 4.34 -1.75
N LEU A 202 -14.18 4.16 -0.56
CA LEU A 202 -13.90 4.98 0.61
C LEU A 202 -13.02 4.16 1.54
N TYR A 203 -11.78 4.59 1.72
CA TYR A 203 -10.82 3.91 2.58
C TYR A 203 -10.44 4.80 3.75
N ARG A 204 -10.34 4.24 4.96
CA ARG A 204 -9.77 4.89 6.13
C ARG A 204 -8.64 4.04 6.69
N ARG A 205 -7.48 4.66 6.87
CA ARG A 205 -6.33 4.03 7.52
C ARG A 205 -6.66 3.68 8.97
N PRO A 206 -6.02 2.65 9.55
CA PRO A 206 -6.17 2.33 10.96
C PRO A 206 -5.52 3.43 11.81
N ALA A 207 -5.97 3.58 13.04
CA ALA A 207 -5.21 4.33 14.03
C ALA A 207 -3.96 3.50 14.43
N GLY A 208 -2.78 4.13 14.41
CA GLY A 208 -1.52 3.50 14.78
C GLY A 208 -0.83 2.73 13.63
N ASN A 209 0.34 2.19 13.97
CA ASN A 209 1.22 1.49 13.03
C ASN A 209 0.87 0.00 12.94
N VAL A 210 -0.19 -0.34 12.23
CA VAL A 210 -0.62 -1.73 12.03
C VAL A 210 -0.03 -2.25 10.72
N PRO A 211 0.81 -3.31 10.75
CA PRO A 211 1.43 -3.84 9.54
C PRO A 211 0.44 -4.56 8.63
N ALA A 212 0.61 -4.42 7.32
CA ALA A 212 -0.05 -5.27 6.35
C ALA A 212 0.59 -6.67 6.35
N ARG A 213 -0.22 -7.71 6.24
CA ARG A 213 0.26 -9.10 6.27
C ARG A 213 -0.30 -9.90 5.10
N GLN A 214 0.52 -10.79 4.61
CA GLN A 214 0.14 -11.70 3.53
C GLN A 214 0.41 -13.14 3.96
N TYR A 215 -0.60 -13.98 3.85
CA TYR A 215 -0.53 -15.38 4.24
C TYR A 215 -0.80 -16.29 3.04
N ASP A 216 -0.13 -17.43 3.02
CA ASP A 216 -0.49 -18.54 2.15
C ASP A 216 -1.83 -19.14 2.60
N VAL A 217 -2.80 -19.21 1.69
CA VAL A 217 -4.18 -19.62 2.04
C VAL A 217 -4.24 -21.08 2.46
N ALA A 218 -3.41 -21.94 1.87
CA ALA A 218 -3.45 -23.38 2.12
C ALA A 218 -2.82 -23.75 3.46
N SER A 219 -1.66 -23.17 3.80
CA SER A 219 -0.93 -23.50 5.03
C SER A 219 -1.24 -22.54 6.19
N GLY A 220 -1.79 -21.36 5.90
CA GLY A 220 -1.98 -20.28 6.86
C GLY A 220 -0.68 -19.58 7.28
N MET A 221 0.47 -19.93 6.71
CA MET A 221 1.77 -19.37 7.10
C MET A 221 1.92 -17.93 6.61
N LEU A 222 2.52 -17.08 7.45
CA LEU A 222 2.90 -15.72 7.08
C LEU A 222 3.98 -15.77 6.00
N VAL A 223 3.70 -15.18 4.83
CA VAL A 223 4.63 -15.10 3.69
C VAL A 223 5.33 -13.75 3.65
N HIS A 224 4.57 -12.68 3.91
CA HIS A 224 5.10 -11.32 3.85
C HIS A 224 4.43 -10.43 4.89
N GLN A 225 5.21 -9.49 5.43
CA GLN A 225 4.73 -8.40 6.28
C GLN A 225 5.36 -7.10 5.81
N ALA A 226 4.50 -6.11 5.53
CA ALA A 226 4.94 -4.76 5.20
C ALA A 226 4.76 -3.82 6.40
N ALA A 227 5.57 -2.77 6.48
CA ALA A 227 5.43 -1.75 7.50
C ALA A 227 4.04 -1.08 7.46
N GLY A 228 3.52 -0.75 8.63
CA GLY A 228 2.21 -0.09 8.75
C GLY A 228 2.25 1.39 8.39
N GLU A 229 3.40 2.06 8.57
CA GLU A 229 3.57 3.46 8.24
C GLU A 229 4.26 3.69 6.89
N GLN A 230 3.84 4.74 6.20
CA GLN A 230 4.43 5.11 4.90
C GLN A 230 5.89 5.57 5.05
N SER A 231 6.25 6.17 6.17
CA SER A 231 7.64 6.53 6.52
C SER A 231 8.52 5.30 6.57
N ASP A 232 8.07 4.24 7.25
CA ASP A 232 8.81 3.00 7.40
C ASP A 232 8.93 2.28 6.04
N SER A 233 7.84 2.20 5.26
CA SER A 233 7.88 1.63 3.90
C SER A 233 8.84 2.38 2.98
N ARG A 234 8.90 3.72 3.08
CA ARG A 234 9.89 4.53 2.34
C ARG A 234 11.31 4.24 2.79
N ALA A 235 11.53 4.13 4.10
CA ALA A 235 12.84 3.80 4.65
C ALA A 235 13.28 2.40 4.18
N GLU A 236 12.41 1.40 4.22
CA GLU A 236 12.68 0.06 3.71
C GLU A 236 13.06 0.07 2.22
N LEU A 237 12.32 0.81 1.40
CA LEU A 237 12.62 0.96 -0.02
C LEU A 237 13.97 1.66 -0.25
N MET A 238 14.26 2.73 0.51
CA MET A 238 15.54 3.44 0.42
C MET A 238 16.71 2.56 0.83
N MET A 239 16.58 1.76 1.89
CA MET A 239 17.59 0.80 2.34
C MET A 239 17.87 -0.25 1.24
N ALA A 240 16.82 -0.82 0.64
CA ALA A 240 16.94 -1.77 -0.45
C ALA A 240 17.60 -1.15 -1.70
N LEU A 241 17.27 0.11 -2.01
CA LEU A 241 17.88 0.86 -3.12
C LEU A 241 19.39 1.11 -2.87
N LEU A 242 19.77 1.54 -1.66
CA LEU A 242 21.18 1.74 -1.31
C LEU A 242 21.99 0.46 -1.49
N ARG A 243 21.43 -0.69 -1.08
CA ARG A 243 22.03 -1.99 -1.32
C ARG A 243 22.14 -2.30 -2.82
N ALA A 244 21.08 -2.10 -3.59
CA ALA A 244 21.10 -2.35 -5.03
C ALA A 244 22.09 -1.46 -5.78
N MET A 245 22.37 -0.26 -5.25
CA MET A 245 23.41 0.68 -5.74
C MET A 245 24.80 0.39 -5.18
N GLU A 246 24.98 -0.65 -4.37
CA GLU A 246 26.26 -1.03 -3.72
C GLU A 246 26.90 0.13 -2.92
N ARG A 247 26.09 0.99 -2.28
CA ARG A 247 26.54 2.16 -1.53
C ARG A 247 27.06 1.74 -0.13
N SER A 248 28.28 1.21 -0.08
CA SER A 248 28.93 0.78 1.16
C SER A 248 29.13 1.92 2.18
N ASP A 249 29.22 3.17 1.71
CA ASP A 249 29.27 4.37 2.54
C ASP A 249 27.98 4.60 3.35
N ALA A 250 26.87 3.93 3.03
CA ALA A 250 25.63 3.97 3.80
C ALA A 250 25.62 2.99 4.99
N ALA A 251 26.56 2.05 5.10
CA ALA A 251 26.56 1.05 6.15
C ALA A 251 26.52 1.62 7.59
N PRO A 252 27.22 2.72 7.93
CA PRO A 252 27.10 3.33 9.26
C PRO A 252 25.70 3.87 9.56
N ALA A 253 25.02 4.45 8.55
CA ALA A 253 23.66 4.94 8.72
C ALA A 253 22.66 3.80 8.91
N LEU A 254 22.82 2.69 8.16
CA LEU A 254 22.00 1.48 8.33
C LEU A 254 22.21 0.83 9.70
N ALA A 255 23.46 0.76 10.19
CA ALA A 255 23.76 0.29 11.53
C ALA A 255 23.12 1.18 12.62
N ALA A 256 23.03 2.50 12.40
CA ALA A 256 22.33 3.40 13.31
C ALA A 256 20.81 3.17 13.29
N LEU A 257 20.20 2.99 12.12
CA LEU A 257 18.77 2.67 11.97
C LEU A 257 18.39 1.33 12.62
N ALA A 258 19.31 0.38 12.69
CA ALA A 258 19.09 -0.90 13.38
C ALA A 258 18.84 -0.76 14.89
N ARG A 259 19.18 0.38 15.50
CA ARG A 259 19.06 0.63 16.95
C ARG A 259 17.75 1.30 17.35
N SER A 260 17.00 1.89 16.41
CA SER A 260 15.78 2.67 16.71
C SER A 260 14.71 2.49 15.66
N GLY A 261 13.47 2.60 16.07
CA GLY A 261 12.29 2.47 15.19
C GLY A 261 11.56 1.13 15.33
N ALA A 262 10.64 0.87 14.42
CA ALA A 262 9.84 -0.35 14.41
C ALA A 262 10.68 -1.59 14.12
N PRO A 263 10.43 -2.73 14.80
CA PRO A 263 11.24 -3.94 14.64
C PRO A 263 11.40 -4.42 13.19
N PRO A 264 10.39 -4.38 12.29
CA PRO A 264 10.56 -4.78 10.90
C PRO A 264 11.57 -3.91 10.14
N ALA A 265 11.49 -2.58 10.30
CA ALA A 265 12.42 -1.64 9.65
C ALA A 265 13.87 -1.81 10.18
N ARG A 266 14.01 -2.01 11.49
CA ARG A 266 15.31 -2.30 12.14
C ARG A 266 15.91 -3.62 11.63
N TRP A 267 15.09 -4.64 11.47
CA TRP A 267 15.53 -5.93 10.91
C TRP A 267 15.98 -5.79 9.44
N GLN A 268 15.25 -5.01 8.67
CA GLN A 268 15.64 -4.70 7.29
C GLN A 268 16.99 -3.94 7.26
N ALA A 269 17.16 -2.93 8.13
CA ALA A 269 18.41 -2.18 8.23
C ALA A 269 19.62 -3.09 8.55
N LEU A 270 19.47 -4.05 9.47
CA LEU A 270 20.49 -5.06 9.76
C LEU A 270 20.85 -5.89 8.52
N ARG A 271 19.86 -6.39 7.80
CA ARG A 271 20.05 -7.21 6.60
C ARG A 271 20.78 -6.46 5.49
N GLU A 272 20.35 -5.23 5.22
CA GLU A 272 20.97 -4.40 4.17
C GLU A 272 22.39 -3.93 4.59
N CYS A 273 22.60 -3.65 5.88
CA CYS A 273 23.92 -3.33 6.41
C CYS A 273 24.88 -4.52 6.26
N LEU A 274 24.47 -5.74 6.64
CA LEU A 274 25.25 -6.97 6.45
C LEU A 274 25.61 -7.21 4.99
N ALA A 275 24.69 -6.91 4.07
CA ALA A 275 24.94 -7.09 2.65
C ALA A 275 25.90 -6.06 2.06
N LEU A 276 25.91 -4.82 2.55
CA LEU A 276 26.82 -3.76 2.11
C LEU A 276 28.19 -3.79 2.76
N ASP A 277 28.21 -4.03 4.07
CA ASP A 277 29.42 -4.16 4.91
C ASP A 277 29.16 -5.21 5.98
N SER A 278 29.65 -6.43 5.74
CA SER A 278 29.45 -7.56 6.64
C SER A 278 30.06 -7.33 8.04
N ALA A 279 31.13 -6.56 8.15
CA ALA A 279 31.77 -6.29 9.43
C ALA A 279 30.92 -5.30 10.26
N ALA A 280 30.55 -4.17 9.66
CA ALA A 280 29.69 -3.17 10.32
C ALA A 280 28.33 -3.76 10.69
N GLY A 281 27.69 -4.50 9.76
CA GLY A 281 26.42 -5.16 9.99
C GLY A 281 26.47 -6.23 11.07
N PHE A 282 27.57 -6.98 11.17
CA PHE A 282 27.73 -8.01 12.19
C PHE A 282 27.92 -7.39 13.59
N VAL A 283 28.63 -6.28 13.71
CA VAL A 283 28.72 -5.53 14.97
C VAL A 283 27.34 -5.08 15.44
N ALA A 284 26.56 -4.44 14.56
CA ALA A 284 25.20 -4.00 14.88
C ALA A 284 24.27 -5.18 15.24
N LEU A 285 24.42 -6.32 14.57
CA LEU A 285 23.66 -7.53 14.85
C LEU A 285 24.00 -8.10 16.25
N VAL A 286 25.27 -8.14 16.65
CA VAL A 286 25.71 -8.60 17.98
C VAL A 286 25.19 -7.66 19.07
N GLU A 287 25.18 -6.35 18.84
CA GLU A 287 24.61 -5.38 19.77
C GLU A 287 23.10 -5.63 20.00
N VAL A 288 22.32 -5.84 18.96
CA VAL A 288 20.87 -6.16 19.07
C VAL A 288 20.67 -7.52 19.75
N ALA A 289 21.50 -8.52 19.46
CA ALA A 289 21.47 -9.83 20.10
C ALA A 289 21.76 -9.79 21.60
N GLY A 290 22.47 -8.77 22.06
CA GLY A 290 22.79 -8.55 23.49
C GLY A 290 21.68 -7.91 24.30
N GLN A 291 20.66 -7.31 23.66
CA GLN A 291 19.57 -6.59 24.32
C GLN A 291 18.42 -7.54 24.66
N ALA A 292 18.37 -8.05 25.90
CA ALA A 292 17.43 -9.09 26.31
C ALA A 292 15.94 -8.70 26.12
N ASP A 293 15.62 -7.42 26.31
CA ASP A 293 14.24 -6.90 26.19
C ASP A 293 13.87 -6.50 24.76
N ASP A 294 14.80 -6.62 23.80
CA ASP A 294 14.54 -6.27 22.41
C ASP A 294 13.79 -7.41 21.70
N PRO A 295 12.66 -7.13 21.03
CA PRO A 295 11.92 -8.14 20.27
C PRO A 295 12.75 -8.80 19.15
N LEU A 296 13.84 -8.17 18.70
CA LEU A 296 14.76 -8.73 17.71
C LEU A 296 15.91 -9.54 18.35
N CYS A 297 16.01 -9.61 19.68
CA CYS A 297 17.09 -10.30 20.37
C CYS A 297 17.22 -11.78 19.95
N ALA A 298 16.10 -12.52 19.98
CA ALA A 298 16.11 -13.95 19.65
C ALA A 298 16.50 -14.22 18.18
N PRO A 299 15.88 -13.60 17.17
CA PRO A 299 16.27 -13.79 15.78
C PRO A 299 17.70 -13.27 15.50
N ALA A 300 18.14 -12.19 16.15
CA ALA A 300 19.49 -11.69 16.01
C ALA A 300 20.53 -12.67 16.54
N ARG A 301 20.31 -13.28 17.72
CA ARG A 301 21.18 -14.34 18.27
C ARG A 301 21.31 -15.52 17.33
N GLN A 302 20.18 -16.00 16.81
CA GLN A 302 20.18 -17.12 15.86
C GLN A 302 20.99 -16.80 14.60
N LEU A 303 20.85 -15.58 14.07
CA LEU A 303 21.59 -15.15 12.89
C LEU A 303 23.09 -14.97 13.19
N VAL A 304 23.47 -14.42 14.37
CA VAL A 304 24.88 -14.34 14.81
C VAL A 304 25.51 -15.73 14.84
N GLU A 305 24.84 -16.71 15.42
CA GLU A 305 25.35 -18.09 15.52
C GLU A 305 25.49 -18.71 14.12
N THR A 306 24.51 -18.53 13.26
CA THR A 306 24.55 -19.04 11.89
C THR A 306 25.71 -18.45 11.09
N LEU A 307 25.88 -17.12 11.14
CA LEU A 307 26.96 -16.44 10.41
C LEU A 307 28.34 -16.78 10.98
N ALA A 308 28.49 -16.87 12.31
CA ALA A 308 29.74 -17.27 12.93
C ALA A 308 30.12 -18.73 12.58
N ALA A 309 29.15 -19.64 12.50
CA ALA A 309 29.40 -21.02 12.07
C ALA A 309 29.87 -21.11 10.61
N GLN A 310 29.36 -20.25 9.73
CA GLN A 310 29.67 -20.27 8.30
C GLN A 310 30.95 -19.48 7.96
N HIS A 311 31.31 -18.45 8.75
CA HIS A 311 32.38 -17.51 8.42
C HIS A 311 33.39 -17.35 9.57
N ARG A 312 34.61 -17.92 9.44
CA ARG A 312 35.65 -17.86 10.45
C ARG A 312 36.03 -16.43 10.89
N ALA A 313 35.98 -15.46 9.98
CA ALA A 313 36.29 -14.06 10.30
C ALA A 313 35.24 -13.48 11.26
N LEU A 314 33.96 -13.77 11.06
CA LEU A 314 32.88 -13.33 11.94
C LEU A 314 32.89 -14.06 13.29
N ALA A 315 33.29 -15.33 13.32
CA ALA A 315 33.50 -16.06 14.58
C ALA A 315 34.55 -15.37 15.48
N ARG A 316 35.70 -15.00 14.91
CA ARG A 316 36.75 -14.24 15.65
C ARG A 316 36.26 -12.88 16.13
N MET A 317 35.57 -12.15 15.25
CA MET A 317 34.98 -10.85 15.59
C MET A 317 33.99 -10.96 16.74
N ARG A 318 33.14 -12.01 16.77
CA ARG A 318 32.24 -12.29 17.89
C ARG A 318 32.99 -12.46 19.21
N GLU A 319 34.05 -13.26 19.21
CA GLU A 319 34.89 -13.47 20.41
C GLU A 319 35.48 -12.16 20.92
N GLU A 320 36.01 -11.32 20.02
CA GLU A 320 36.58 -10.01 20.36
C GLU A 320 35.54 -9.06 20.94
N LEU A 321 34.31 -9.05 20.39
CA LEU A 321 33.22 -8.21 20.88
C LEU A 321 32.70 -8.65 22.24
N LEU A 322 32.64 -9.96 22.51
CA LEU A 322 32.22 -10.50 23.82
C LEU A 322 33.27 -10.31 24.92
N CYS A 323 34.56 -10.20 24.56
CA CYS A 323 35.62 -9.92 25.52
C CYS A 323 35.72 -8.44 25.92
N ARG A 324 34.99 -7.52 25.25
CA ARG A 324 35.01 -6.08 25.54
C ARG A 324 33.87 -5.63 26.47
N VAL A 325 32.93 -6.51 26.77
CA VAL A 325 31.81 -6.31 27.71
C VAL A 325 32.13 -6.97 29.06
#